data_9546bbc99dae8ba4f8e3366abde73647
#
_entry.id   9546bbc99dae8ba4f8e3366abde73647
#
_cell.length_a   1.000
_cell.length_b   1.000
_cell.length_c   1.000
_cell.angle_alpha   90.00
_cell.angle_beta   90.00
_cell.angle_gamma   90.00
#
_symmetry.space_group_name_H-M   'P 1'
#
loop_
_entity.id
_entity.type
_entity.pdbx_description
1 polymer ?
#
loop_
_entity_poly.entity_id
_entity_poly.type
_entity_poly.pdbx_seq_one_letter_code
_entity_poly.pdbx_strand_id
1 'polypeptide(L)'
;MKKTIKNNNKGFMLVEVIIVTVVIATIMTSLYVAFSRVYKVYDMKSKYSNIDGIYALNIIKNYYIENITINKMINDSSTYIDLKNDIESSKKYCSTLNIGDENINYCEKINSVIANYKINNLYIVNKDKLTDLKNISDISQTLKDYINYLDNTLDKSDNSIKAYFIGEFTISSNDKIYDYAYLPINT
;
A
#
# COMPACT_ATOMS: atom_id res chain seq x y z
N MET A 1 -6.78 -7.07 -84.77
CA MET A 1 -6.79 -7.91 -83.54
C MET A 1 -6.56 -7.01 -82.35
N LYS A 2 -7.59 -6.64 -81.56
CA LYS A 2 -7.46 -5.92 -80.28
C LYS A 2 -7.22 -6.93 -79.15
N LYS A 3 -6.02 -6.87 -78.55
CA LYS A 3 -5.62 -7.70 -77.41
C LYS A 3 -6.24 -7.06 -76.16
N THR A 4 -7.31 -7.62 -75.64
CA THR A 4 -7.95 -7.23 -74.36
C THR A 4 -7.02 -7.65 -73.22
N ILE A 5 -6.33 -6.71 -72.61
CA ILE A 5 -5.55 -6.89 -71.38
C ILE A 5 -6.57 -7.14 -70.26
N LYS A 6 -6.71 -8.38 -69.84
CA LYS A 6 -7.54 -8.79 -68.71
C LYS A 6 -6.82 -8.35 -67.43
N ASN A 7 -7.24 -7.24 -66.88
CA ASN A 7 -6.67 -6.71 -65.63
C ASN A 7 -6.97 -7.73 -64.49
N ASN A 8 -5.91 -8.35 -64.01
CA ASN A 8 -6.01 -9.37 -62.94
C ASN A 8 -5.95 -8.69 -61.56
N ASN A 9 -6.97 -7.89 -61.26
CA ASN A 9 -7.05 -7.10 -60.02
C ASN A 9 -7.36 -7.97 -58.75
N LYS A 10 -7.59 -9.27 -58.96
CA LYS A 10 -7.97 -10.16 -57.83
C LYS A 10 -6.78 -10.45 -56.86
N GLY A 11 -5.55 -10.40 -57.35
CA GLY A 11 -4.37 -10.57 -56.46
C GLY A 11 -4.02 -9.35 -55.63
N PHE A 12 -4.31 -8.16 -56.14
CA PHE A 12 -4.10 -6.91 -55.39
C PHE A 12 -5.04 -6.77 -54.23
N MET A 13 -6.31 -7.15 -54.34
CA MET A 13 -7.30 -7.10 -53.29
C MET A 13 -6.98 -8.03 -52.13
N LEU A 14 -6.36 -9.21 -52.38
CA LEU A 14 -5.96 -10.14 -51.33
C LEU A 14 -4.81 -9.59 -50.48
N VAL A 15 -3.80 -8.99 -51.11
CA VAL A 15 -2.66 -8.37 -50.40
C VAL A 15 -3.08 -7.19 -49.57
N GLU A 16 -4.00 -6.37 -50.07
CA GLU A 16 -4.53 -5.22 -49.37
C GLU A 16 -5.30 -5.64 -48.10
N VAL A 17 -6.13 -6.66 -48.19
CA VAL A 17 -6.86 -7.22 -47.02
C VAL A 17 -5.87 -7.77 -45.98
N ILE A 18 -4.82 -8.47 -46.40
CA ILE A 18 -3.81 -9.00 -45.47
C ILE A 18 -3.08 -7.86 -44.76
N ILE A 19 -2.66 -6.82 -45.46
CA ILE A 19 -1.99 -5.67 -44.83
C ILE A 19 -2.90 -4.99 -43.83
N VAL A 20 -4.16 -4.72 -44.20
CA VAL A 20 -5.13 -4.08 -43.29
C VAL A 20 -5.39 -4.94 -42.05
N THR A 21 -5.53 -6.25 -42.19
CA THR A 21 -5.76 -7.14 -41.04
C THR A 21 -4.54 -7.17 -40.12
N VAL A 22 -3.32 -7.19 -40.63
CA VAL A 22 -2.09 -7.12 -39.83
C VAL A 22 -1.98 -5.79 -39.08
N VAL A 23 -2.29 -4.67 -39.74
CA VAL A 23 -2.29 -3.33 -39.09
C VAL A 23 -3.32 -3.27 -37.99
N ILE A 24 -4.54 -3.73 -38.24
CA ILE A 24 -5.59 -3.77 -37.20
C ILE A 24 -5.18 -4.65 -36.03
N ALA A 25 -4.62 -5.83 -36.28
CA ALA A 25 -4.16 -6.77 -35.24
C ALA A 25 -3.07 -6.13 -34.37
N THR A 26 -2.11 -5.43 -34.98
CA THR A 26 -1.03 -4.73 -34.21
C THR A 26 -1.56 -3.59 -33.35
N ILE A 27 -2.52 -2.79 -33.87
CA ILE A 27 -3.18 -1.72 -33.11
C ILE A 27 -3.97 -2.32 -31.92
N MET A 28 -4.76 -3.35 -32.16
CA MET A 28 -5.55 -4.02 -31.12
C MET A 28 -4.66 -4.61 -30.02
N THR A 29 -3.55 -5.24 -30.40
CA THR A 29 -2.57 -5.79 -29.43
C THR A 29 -1.95 -4.67 -28.59
N SER A 30 -1.56 -3.57 -29.22
CA SER A 30 -1.00 -2.41 -28.53
C SER A 30 -1.98 -1.79 -27.54
N LEU A 31 -3.24 -1.64 -27.94
CA LEU A 31 -4.31 -1.16 -27.07
C LEU A 31 -4.55 -2.11 -25.90
N TYR A 32 -4.60 -3.42 -26.16
CA TYR A 32 -4.77 -4.41 -25.10
C TYR A 32 -3.66 -4.35 -24.05
N VAL A 33 -2.40 -4.22 -24.48
CA VAL A 33 -1.24 -4.08 -23.57
C VAL A 33 -1.34 -2.78 -22.77
N ALA A 34 -1.73 -1.66 -23.40
CA ALA A 34 -1.92 -0.39 -22.73
C ALA A 34 -3.04 -0.47 -21.67
N PHE A 35 -4.20 -0.99 -22.04
CA PHE A 35 -5.32 -1.18 -21.11
C PHE A 35 -4.96 -2.12 -19.96
N SER A 36 -4.26 -3.23 -20.23
CA SER A 36 -3.80 -4.17 -19.20
C SER A 36 -2.88 -3.51 -18.18
N ARG A 37 -1.99 -2.60 -18.62
CA ARG A 37 -1.12 -1.83 -17.72
C ARG A 37 -1.92 -0.84 -16.86
N VAL A 38 -2.81 -0.08 -17.46
CA VAL A 38 -3.68 0.86 -16.75
C VAL A 38 -4.55 0.13 -15.73
N TYR A 39 -5.16 -0.99 -16.14
CA TYR A 39 -5.98 -1.81 -15.25
C TYR A 39 -5.18 -2.35 -14.06
N LYS A 40 -3.95 -2.87 -14.28
CA LYS A 40 -3.07 -3.31 -13.19
C LYS A 40 -2.74 -2.19 -12.22
N VAL A 41 -2.43 -0.99 -12.73
CA VAL A 41 -2.13 0.17 -11.86
C VAL A 41 -3.37 0.57 -11.06
N TYR A 42 -4.55 0.57 -11.70
CA TYR A 42 -5.80 0.90 -11.03
C TYR A 42 -6.18 -0.15 -9.97
N ASP A 43 -6.04 -1.44 -10.28
CA ASP A 43 -6.28 -2.54 -9.36
C ASP A 43 -5.33 -2.49 -8.15
N MET A 44 -4.03 -2.25 -8.39
CA MET A 44 -3.07 -2.03 -7.31
C MET A 44 -3.46 -0.82 -6.44
N LYS A 45 -3.78 0.31 -7.06
CA LYS A 45 -4.17 1.51 -6.32
C LYS A 45 -5.47 1.30 -5.53
N SER A 46 -6.44 0.58 -6.08
CA SER A 46 -7.67 0.21 -5.39
C SER A 46 -7.43 -0.77 -4.24
N LYS A 47 -6.49 -1.71 -4.39
CA LYS A 47 -6.11 -2.65 -3.33
C LYS A 47 -5.35 -2.00 -2.19
N TYR A 48 -4.60 -0.93 -2.49
CA TYR A 48 -3.75 -0.24 -1.51
C TYR A 48 -4.38 1.04 -0.95
N SER A 49 -5.58 1.42 -1.37
CA SER A 49 -6.27 2.61 -0.88
C SER A 49 -7.61 2.24 -0.25
N ASN A 50 -7.66 2.36 1.07
CA ASN A 50 -8.89 2.18 1.85
C ASN A 50 -9.12 3.42 2.72
N ILE A 51 -10.10 4.23 2.37
CA ILE A 51 -10.41 5.47 3.09
C ILE A 51 -10.71 5.20 4.57
N ASP A 52 -11.42 4.11 4.86
CA ASP A 52 -11.73 3.72 6.24
C ASP A 52 -10.46 3.29 7.00
N GLY A 53 -9.53 2.63 6.31
CA GLY A 53 -8.23 2.25 6.84
C GLY A 53 -7.39 3.47 7.22
N ILE A 54 -7.29 4.45 6.33
CA ILE A 54 -6.57 5.71 6.59
C ILE A 54 -7.19 6.45 7.78
N TYR A 55 -8.52 6.49 7.86
CA TYR A 55 -9.22 7.11 8.97
C TYR A 55 -8.91 6.41 10.30
N ALA A 56 -8.97 5.07 10.34
CA ALA A 56 -8.62 4.27 11.51
C ALA A 56 -7.18 4.51 11.97
N LEU A 57 -6.23 4.52 11.03
CA LEU A 57 -4.82 4.80 11.33
C LEU A 57 -4.60 6.21 11.88
N ASN A 58 -5.34 7.21 11.40
CA ASN A 58 -5.28 8.56 11.94
C ASN A 58 -5.84 8.65 13.36
N ILE A 59 -6.90 7.91 13.70
CA ILE A 59 -7.40 7.83 15.07
C ILE A 59 -6.33 7.23 15.98
N ILE A 60 -5.76 6.08 15.60
CA ILE A 60 -4.72 5.41 16.37
C ILE A 60 -3.50 6.34 16.53
N LYS A 61 -3.05 6.95 15.45
CA LYS A 61 -1.95 7.92 15.47
C LYS A 61 -2.17 9.02 16.51
N ASN A 62 -3.37 9.59 16.60
CA ASN A 62 -3.65 10.65 17.56
C ASN A 62 -3.49 10.18 18.99
N TYR A 63 -3.91 8.96 19.33
CA TYR A 63 -3.66 8.39 20.64
C TYR A 63 -2.17 8.22 20.95
N TYR A 64 -1.34 7.94 19.94
CA TYR A 64 0.12 7.83 20.11
C TYR A 64 0.81 9.18 20.22
N ILE A 65 0.33 10.21 19.52
CA ILE A 65 0.87 11.56 19.61
C ILE A 65 0.73 12.09 21.04
N GLU A 66 -0.38 11.82 21.69
CA GLU A 66 -0.66 12.24 23.08
C GLU A 66 0.22 11.49 24.09
N ASN A 67 0.92 10.44 23.70
CA ASN A 67 1.72 9.60 24.59
C ASN A 67 3.23 9.78 24.39
N ILE A 68 3.88 10.56 25.27
CA ILE A 68 5.31 10.87 25.24
C ILE A 68 6.18 9.60 25.29
N THR A 69 5.72 8.58 26.00
CA THR A 69 6.49 7.34 26.15
C THR A 69 6.58 6.59 24.82
N ILE A 70 5.48 6.54 24.06
CA ILE A 70 5.46 5.93 22.73
C ILE A 70 6.39 6.69 21.78
N ASN A 71 6.42 8.01 21.86
CA ASN A 71 7.36 8.82 21.08
C ASN A 71 8.84 8.46 21.36
N LYS A 72 9.19 8.19 22.63
CA LYS A 72 10.53 7.67 22.96
C LYS A 72 10.77 6.30 22.36
N MET A 73 9.81 5.39 22.47
CA MET A 73 9.95 4.04 21.91
C MET A 73 10.16 4.04 20.39
N ILE A 74 9.49 4.93 19.66
CA ILE A 74 9.69 5.09 18.22
C ILE A 74 11.13 5.53 17.92
N ASN A 75 11.69 6.43 18.73
CA ASN A 75 13.07 6.87 18.57
C ASN A 75 14.07 5.75 18.86
N ASP A 76 13.78 4.94 19.89
CA ASP A 76 14.69 3.91 20.39
C ASP A 76 14.53 2.57 19.64
N SER A 77 13.43 2.40 18.86
CA SER A 77 13.19 1.16 18.12
C SER A 77 14.24 0.95 17.03
N SER A 78 14.75 -0.27 16.94
CA SER A 78 15.80 -0.60 15.98
C SER A 78 15.29 -0.55 14.52
N THR A 79 14.08 -1.05 14.24
CA THR A 79 13.54 -1.10 12.87
C THR A 79 12.05 -0.84 12.82
N TYR A 80 11.23 -1.57 13.57
CA TYR A 80 9.79 -1.41 13.64
C TYR A 80 9.22 -1.91 14.97
N ILE A 81 7.99 -1.49 15.28
CA ILE A 81 7.20 -1.98 16.39
C ILE A 81 5.95 -2.63 15.79
N ASP A 82 5.74 -3.90 16.10
CA ASP A 82 4.50 -4.62 15.79
C ASP A 82 3.53 -4.43 16.97
N LEU A 83 2.69 -3.42 16.86
CA LEU A 83 1.85 -3.01 17.98
C LEU A 83 0.78 -4.02 18.34
N LYS A 84 0.29 -4.79 17.40
CA LYS A 84 -0.72 -5.79 17.68
C LYS A 84 -0.15 -6.90 18.56
N ASN A 85 0.98 -7.46 18.17
CA ASN A 85 1.66 -8.48 18.96
C ASN A 85 2.10 -7.94 20.30
N ASP A 86 2.61 -6.72 20.35
CA ASP A 86 3.05 -6.09 21.59
C ASP A 86 1.88 -5.80 22.54
N ILE A 87 0.74 -5.36 22.02
CA ILE A 87 -0.48 -5.13 22.81
C ILE A 87 -1.05 -6.46 23.33
N GLU A 88 -1.13 -7.48 22.47
CA GLU A 88 -1.74 -8.77 22.84
C GLU A 88 -0.83 -9.61 23.73
N SER A 89 0.46 -9.65 23.47
CA SER A 89 1.39 -10.60 24.10
C SER A 89 1.98 -10.10 25.41
N SER A 90 2.33 -8.82 25.52
CA SER A 90 3.12 -8.34 26.66
C SER A 90 2.37 -7.46 27.67
N LYS A 91 1.23 -6.91 27.31
CA LYS A 91 0.53 -5.85 28.08
C LYS A 91 1.43 -4.63 28.42
N LYS A 92 2.70 -4.70 28.05
CA LYS A 92 3.72 -3.69 28.39
C LYS A 92 3.38 -2.35 27.74
N TYR A 93 3.03 -2.36 26.48
CA TYR A 93 2.66 -1.15 25.77
C TYR A 93 1.29 -0.63 26.19
N CYS A 94 0.35 -1.51 26.51
CA CYS A 94 -0.92 -1.12 27.07
C CYS A 94 -0.77 -0.40 28.40
N SER A 95 0.12 -0.87 29.29
CA SER A 95 0.38 -0.19 30.57
C SER A 95 1.03 1.18 30.38
N THR A 96 1.90 1.34 29.38
CA THR A 96 2.53 2.61 29.03
C THR A 96 1.57 3.61 28.39
N LEU A 97 0.60 3.13 27.62
CA LEU A 97 -0.45 3.97 27.00
C LEU A 97 -1.44 4.56 28.01
N ASN A 98 -1.49 4.03 29.22
CA ASN A 98 -2.36 4.51 30.29
C ASN A 98 -1.67 5.52 31.22
N ILE A 99 -0.42 5.88 30.96
CA ILE A 99 0.33 6.82 31.80
C ILE A 99 -0.07 8.25 31.42
N GLY A 100 -0.60 8.97 32.35
CA GLY A 100 -0.81 10.43 32.27
C GLY A 100 -2.23 10.93 32.48
N ASP A 101 -3.25 10.10 32.27
CA ASP A 101 -4.64 10.46 32.57
C ASP A 101 -5.37 9.24 33.11
N GLU A 102 -5.71 9.28 34.40
CA GLU A 102 -6.38 8.17 35.10
C GLU A 102 -7.73 7.78 34.48
N ASN A 103 -8.30 8.62 33.63
CA ASN A 103 -9.62 8.41 33.03
C ASN A 103 -9.57 7.93 31.59
N ILE A 104 -8.39 7.83 30.95
CA ILE A 104 -8.27 7.44 29.55
C ILE A 104 -7.55 6.10 29.40
N ASN A 105 -8.31 5.06 29.06
CA ASN A 105 -7.75 3.76 28.71
C ASN A 105 -7.42 3.75 27.21
N TYR A 106 -6.22 4.18 26.84
CA TYR A 106 -5.76 4.21 25.44
C TYR A 106 -5.71 2.82 24.81
N CYS A 107 -5.31 1.81 25.59
CA CYS A 107 -5.25 0.44 25.10
C CYS A 107 -6.62 -0.08 24.68
N GLU A 108 -7.65 0.17 25.49
CA GLU A 108 -9.02 -0.25 25.18
C GLU A 108 -9.55 0.49 23.94
N LYS A 109 -9.26 1.78 23.82
CA LYS A 109 -9.64 2.58 22.65
C LYS A 109 -8.97 2.08 21.38
N ILE A 110 -7.68 1.80 21.41
CA ILE A 110 -6.93 1.28 20.28
C ILE A 110 -7.45 -0.10 19.89
N ASN A 111 -7.67 -1.00 20.84
CA ASN A 111 -8.24 -2.32 20.59
C ASN A 111 -9.64 -2.23 19.96
N SER A 112 -10.47 -1.27 20.39
CA SER A 112 -11.77 -1.02 19.80
C SER A 112 -11.65 -0.59 18.33
N VAL A 113 -10.72 0.31 18.02
CA VAL A 113 -10.47 0.73 16.62
C VAL A 113 -9.95 -0.44 15.80
N ILE A 114 -9.00 -1.21 16.31
CA ILE A 114 -8.47 -2.40 15.64
C ILE A 114 -9.59 -3.39 15.29
N ALA A 115 -10.48 -3.66 16.23
CA ALA A 115 -11.59 -4.58 16.04
C ALA A 115 -12.64 -4.04 15.05
N ASN A 116 -13.04 -2.77 15.20
CA ASN A 116 -14.07 -2.16 14.37
C ASN A 116 -13.66 -2.05 12.89
N TYR A 117 -12.39 -1.76 12.63
CA TYR A 117 -11.86 -1.59 11.27
C TYR A 117 -11.13 -2.82 10.74
N LYS A 118 -11.20 -3.95 11.44
CA LYS A 118 -10.59 -5.24 11.04
C LYS A 118 -9.10 -5.11 10.69
N ILE A 119 -8.38 -4.39 11.54
CA ILE A 119 -6.92 -4.28 11.43
C ILE A 119 -6.32 -5.59 11.91
N ASN A 120 -5.61 -6.30 11.03
CA ASN A 120 -4.95 -7.55 11.40
C ASN A 120 -3.64 -7.30 12.10
N ASN A 121 -2.90 -6.31 11.62
CA ASN A 121 -1.62 -5.94 12.19
C ASN A 121 -1.37 -4.45 12.02
N LEU A 122 -0.56 -3.89 12.89
CA LEU A 122 -0.21 -2.48 12.89
C LEU A 122 1.30 -2.35 13.16
N TYR A 123 1.99 -1.67 12.26
CA TYR A 123 3.42 -1.44 12.36
C TYR A 123 3.70 0.05 12.53
N ILE A 124 4.63 0.39 13.41
CA ILE A 124 5.22 1.72 13.47
C ILE A 124 6.65 1.60 13.01
N VAL A 125 7.00 2.36 11.99
CA VAL A 125 8.32 2.32 11.36
C VAL A 125 8.91 3.71 11.34
N ASN A 126 10.11 3.86 11.89
CA ASN A 126 10.88 5.08 11.72
C ASN A 126 11.13 5.34 10.23
N LYS A 127 10.97 6.60 9.79
CA LYS A 127 11.15 6.99 8.39
C LYS A 127 12.47 6.49 7.80
N ASP A 128 13.56 6.69 8.53
CA ASP A 128 14.91 6.36 8.05
C ASP A 128 15.15 4.84 7.96
N LYS A 129 14.28 4.05 8.59
CA LYS A 129 14.37 2.58 8.65
C LYS A 129 13.32 1.85 7.81
N LEU A 130 12.54 2.60 7.03
CA LEU A 130 11.53 2.00 6.15
C LEU A 130 12.15 0.98 5.18
N THR A 131 13.32 1.31 4.64
CA THR A 131 14.06 0.43 3.71
C THR A 131 14.60 -0.81 4.41
N ASP A 132 15.03 -0.71 5.66
CA ASP A 132 15.59 -1.83 6.43
C ASP A 132 14.52 -2.88 6.74
N LEU A 133 13.27 -2.45 6.86
CA LEU A 133 12.13 -3.34 7.11
C LEU A 133 11.99 -4.43 6.03
N LYS A 134 12.38 -4.16 4.78
CA LYS A 134 12.35 -5.14 3.68
C LYS A 134 13.25 -6.35 3.92
N ASN A 135 14.33 -6.16 4.68
CA ASN A 135 15.37 -7.17 4.90
C ASN A 135 15.02 -8.12 6.06
N ILE A 136 13.91 -7.86 6.77
CA ILE A 136 13.47 -8.72 7.87
C ILE A 136 12.87 -10.01 7.30
N SER A 137 13.33 -11.16 7.80
CA SER A 137 12.88 -12.47 7.33
C SER A 137 11.41 -12.75 7.63
N ASP A 138 10.92 -12.25 8.77
CA ASP A 138 9.63 -12.64 9.34
C ASP A 138 8.43 -11.84 8.80
N ILE A 139 8.66 -10.89 7.89
CA ILE A 139 7.60 -10.12 7.26
C ILE A 139 7.08 -10.80 5.99
N SER A 140 5.76 -10.71 5.79
CA SER A 140 5.12 -11.26 4.59
C SER A 140 5.62 -10.59 3.30
N GLN A 141 5.64 -11.35 2.20
CA GLN A 141 6.02 -10.79 0.89
C GLN A 141 5.10 -9.62 0.48
N THR A 142 3.81 -9.71 0.77
CA THR A 142 2.84 -8.64 0.48
C THR A 142 3.16 -7.33 1.20
N LEU A 143 3.64 -7.39 2.45
CA LEU A 143 4.10 -6.21 3.18
C LEU A 143 5.39 -5.65 2.56
N LYS A 144 6.32 -6.52 2.15
CA LYS A 144 7.54 -6.09 1.45
C LYS A 144 7.23 -5.35 0.14
N ASP A 145 6.27 -5.85 -0.62
CA ASP A 145 5.83 -5.22 -1.87
C ASP A 145 5.18 -3.85 -1.60
N TYR A 146 4.40 -3.75 -0.54
CA TYR A 146 3.81 -2.48 -0.12
C TYR A 146 4.88 -1.47 0.36
N ILE A 147 5.86 -1.90 1.13
CA ILE A 147 6.99 -1.05 1.55
C ILE A 147 7.78 -0.57 0.32
N ASN A 148 7.99 -1.43 -0.68
CA ASN A 148 8.61 -1.01 -1.94
C ASN A 148 7.77 0.05 -2.66
N TYR A 149 6.45 -0.09 -2.66
CA TYR A 149 5.56 0.92 -3.20
C TYR A 149 5.70 2.26 -2.44
N LEU A 150 5.67 2.25 -1.11
CA LEU A 150 5.86 3.44 -0.30
C LEU A 150 7.22 4.09 -0.54
N ASP A 151 8.28 3.29 -0.55
CA ASP A 151 9.66 3.74 -0.76
C ASP A 151 9.87 4.45 -2.11
N ASN A 152 9.09 4.07 -3.12
CA ASN A 152 9.12 4.67 -4.45
C ASN A 152 8.17 5.85 -4.65
N THR A 153 7.14 5.97 -3.80
CA THR A 153 6.09 6.99 -3.96
C THR A 153 6.20 8.14 -2.97
N LEU A 154 6.81 7.89 -1.81
CA LEU A 154 6.95 8.90 -0.76
C LEU A 154 8.15 9.82 -1.02
N ASP A 155 7.96 11.09 -0.75
CA ASP A 155 9.05 12.06 -0.78
C ASP A 155 9.96 11.87 0.44
N LYS A 156 11.13 11.29 0.19
CA LYS A 156 12.14 11.03 1.23
C LYS A 156 12.78 12.33 1.75
N SER A 157 12.66 13.41 1.01
CA SER A 157 13.21 14.71 1.39
C SER A 157 12.35 15.48 2.40
N ASP A 158 11.12 15.02 2.63
CA ASP A 158 10.23 15.65 3.60
C ASP A 158 10.71 15.39 5.04
N ASN A 159 11.46 16.33 5.57
CA ASN A 159 12.00 16.28 6.92
C ASN A 159 10.94 16.51 8.02
N SER A 160 9.68 16.73 7.66
CA SER A 160 8.59 16.88 8.63
C SER A 160 8.06 15.54 9.16
N ILE A 161 8.37 14.43 8.49
CA ILE A 161 7.89 13.10 8.84
C ILE A 161 8.91 12.37 9.72
N LYS A 162 8.45 11.85 10.86
CA LYS A 162 9.24 11.07 11.81
C LYS A 162 9.09 9.57 11.62
N ALA A 163 7.86 9.12 11.48
CA ALA A 163 7.54 7.69 11.38
C ALA A 163 6.29 7.46 10.53
N TYR A 164 6.12 6.24 10.07
CA TYR A 164 4.93 5.75 9.39
C TYR A 164 4.19 4.76 10.27
N PHE A 165 2.87 4.91 10.33
CA PHE A 165 1.95 3.91 10.83
C PHE A 165 1.42 3.13 9.64
N ILE A 166 1.70 1.85 9.58
CA ILE A 166 1.26 0.97 8.50
C ILE A 166 0.26 -0.03 9.07
N GLY A 167 -0.97 0.00 8.59
CA GLY A 167 -2.02 -0.95 8.96
C GLY A 167 -2.17 -2.05 7.92
N GLU A 168 -2.32 -3.27 8.38
CA GLU A 168 -2.71 -4.43 7.58
C GLU A 168 -4.20 -4.70 7.81
N PHE A 169 -4.98 -4.68 6.74
CA PHE A 169 -6.43 -4.90 6.76
C PHE A 169 -6.81 -6.14 5.97
N THR A 170 -7.79 -6.90 6.44
CA THR A 170 -8.34 -8.03 5.68
C THR A 170 -9.59 -7.62 4.94
N ILE A 171 -9.61 -7.81 3.62
CA ILE A 171 -10.82 -7.65 2.79
C ILE A 171 -11.58 -8.98 2.68
N SER A 172 -10.85 -10.06 2.46
CA SER A 172 -11.38 -11.42 2.33
C SER A 172 -10.42 -12.43 2.96
N SER A 173 -10.79 -13.70 3.04
CA SER A 173 -10.00 -14.73 3.72
C SER A 173 -8.52 -14.80 3.31
N ASN A 174 -8.15 -14.30 2.14
CA ASN A 174 -6.77 -14.36 1.63
C ASN A 174 -6.23 -13.02 1.12
N ASP A 175 -7.05 -11.96 1.04
CA ASP A 175 -6.64 -10.68 0.48
C ASP A 175 -6.36 -9.67 1.60
N LYS A 176 -5.11 -9.25 1.68
CA LYS A 176 -4.64 -8.21 2.60
C LYS A 176 -4.40 -6.93 1.83
N ILE A 177 -4.83 -5.82 2.40
CA ILE A 177 -4.48 -4.48 1.95
C ILE A 177 -3.72 -3.75 3.05
N TYR A 178 -2.93 -2.79 2.62
CA TYR A 178 -2.15 -1.96 3.50
C TYR A 178 -2.47 -0.50 3.26
N ASP A 179 -2.55 0.24 4.34
CA ASP A 179 -2.64 1.70 4.31
C ASP A 179 -1.64 2.29 5.29
N TYR A 180 -1.35 3.58 5.15
CA TYR A 180 -0.43 4.27 6.04
C TYR A 180 -0.94 5.62 6.49
N ALA A 181 -0.46 6.05 7.66
CA ALA A 181 -0.50 7.41 8.14
C ALA A 181 0.91 7.82 8.58
N TYR A 182 1.23 9.10 8.53
CA TYR A 182 2.54 9.59 8.96
C TYR A 182 2.46 10.32 10.30
N LEU A 183 3.52 10.19 11.08
CA LEU A 183 3.74 10.92 12.32
C LEU A 183 4.70 12.08 12.05
N PRO A 184 4.30 13.34 12.28
CA PRO A 184 5.20 14.48 12.09
C PRO A 184 6.24 14.57 13.23
N ILE A 185 7.33 15.30 12.97
CA ILE A 185 8.43 15.49 13.93
C ILE A 185 8.03 16.40 15.09
N ASN A 186 7.15 17.37 14.84
CA ASN A 186 6.79 18.44 15.78
C ASN A 186 5.40 18.22 16.39
N THR A 187 5.25 17.12 17.11
CA THR A 187 4.05 16.91 17.93
C THR A 187 4.42 16.67 19.37
#